data_5a391d30f85f77f7148aa5b17bdff589
#
_entry.id   5a391d30f85f77f7148aa5b17bdff589
#
_cell.length_a   1.000
_cell.length_b   1.000
_cell.length_c   1.000
_cell.angle_alpha   90.00
_cell.angle_beta   90.00
_cell.angle_gamma   90.00
#
_symmetry.space_group_name_H-M   'P 1'
#
loop_
_entity.id
_entity.type
_entity.pdbx_description
1 polymer ?
#
loop_
_entity_poly.entity_id
_entity_poly.type
_entity_poly.pdbx_seq_one_letter_code
_entity_poly.pdbx_strand_id
1 'polypeptide(L)'
;MKDGFVEIENLKVPSSFESINKVEALIDSVCEKLLVNKDYYGNVLIAVTEAVNNAIKHGNKESGALTVDLYVGDKETDFCFRIEDSGKGFDFRSFAKDIIKNSKVR
;
A
#
# COMPACT_ATOMS: atom_id res chain seq x y z
N MET A 1 14.31 -0.36 -1.35
CA MET A 1 13.38 -1.25 -2.05
C MET A 1 13.95 -1.69 -3.38
N LYS A 2 13.35 -2.71 -3.98
CA LYS A 2 13.79 -3.18 -5.28
C LYS A 2 13.32 -2.29 -6.41
N ASP A 3 13.86 -2.53 -7.59
CA ASP A 3 13.38 -1.98 -8.86
C ASP A 3 13.42 -0.47 -8.95
N GLY A 4 14.35 0.13 -8.22
CA GLY A 4 14.55 1.57 -8.30
C GLY A 4 13.60 2.39 -7.44
N PHE A 5 12.72 1.75 -6.68
CA PHE A 5 11.86 2.48 -5.77
C PHE A 5 12.62 2.92 -4.54
N VAL A 6 12.35 4.15 -4.09
CA VAL A 6 12.88 4.69 -2.85
C VAL A 6 11.77 4.63 -1.81
N GLU A 7 12.06 4.04 -0.66
CA GLU A 7 11.06 3.95 0.40
C GLU A 7 10.78 5.33 0.97
N ILE A 8 9.51 5.71 0.99
CA ILE A 8 9.09 7.03 1.51
C ILE A 8 8.23 6.93 2.76
N GLU A 9 7.58 5.78 2.99
CA GLU A 9 6.73 5.56 4.15
C GLU A 9 6.78 4.09 4.52
N ASN A 10 6.53 3.80 5.80
CA ASN A 10 6.32 2.43 6.23
C ASN A 10 5.34 2.41 7.39
N LEU A 11 4.72 1.25 7.60
CA LEU A 11 3.74 1.08 8.67
C LEU A 11 3.74 -0.37 9.09
N LYS A 12 3.81 -0.62 10.39
CA LYS A 12 3.71 -1.96 10.95
C LYS A 12 2.46 -2.01 11.82
N VAL A 13 1.57 -2.96 11.54
CA VAL A 13 0.31 -3.09 12.28
C VAL A 13 0.11 -4.52 12.72
N PRO A 14 -0.64 -4.74 13.82
CA PRO A 14 -1.05 -6.09 14.19
C PRO A 14 -1.85 -6.74 13.05
N SER A 15 -1.74 -8.05 12.95
CA SER A 15 -2.46 -8.83 11.93
C SER A 15 -3.90 -9.02 12.38
N SER A 16 -4.66 -7.95 12.31
CA SER A 16 -6.04 -7.89 12.77
C SER A 16 -6.82 -6.99 11.81
N PHE A 17 -8.07 -7.34 11.55
CA PHE A 17 -8.89 -6.54 10.64
C PHE A 17 -9.12 -5.12 11.14
N GLU A 18 -8.98 -4.90 12.44
CA GLU A 18 -9.06 -3.54 12.98
C GLU A 18 -7.95 -2.64 12.46
N SER A 19 -6.83 -3.22 12.07
CA SER A 19 -5.69 -2.47 11.54
C SER A 19 -5.96 -1.85 10.18
N ILE A 20 -7.01 -2.28 9.49
CA ILE A 20 -7.36 -1.73 8.18
C ILE A 20 -7.57 -0.22 8.25
N ASN A 21 -8.09 0.29 9.36
CA ASN A 21 -8.29 1.74 9.51
C ASN A 21 -6.97 2.49 9.40
N LYS A 22 -5.89 1.95 9.98
CA LYS A 22 -4.57 2.58 9.89
C LYS A 22 -4.00 2.48 8.49
N VAL A 23 -4.27 1.36 7.83
CA VAL A 23 -3.83 1.17 6.45
C VAL A 23 -4.51 2.18 5.53
N GLU A 24 -5.81 2.39 5.71
CA GLU A 24 -6.54 3.36 4.91
C GLU A 24 -6.00 4.77 5.13
N ALA A 25 -5.66 5.12 6.37
CA ALA A 25 -5.07 6.42 6.65
C ALA A 25 -3.72 6.60 5.94
N LEU A 26 -2.93 5.54 5.90
CA LEU A 26 -1.65 5.58 5.17
C LEU A 26 -1.89 5.80 3.67
N ILE A 27 -2.85 5.08 3.10
CA ILE A 27 -3.17 5.22 1.67
C ILE A 27 -3.63 6.63 1.36
N ASP A 28 -4.50 7.20 2.21
CA ASP A 28 -4.96 8.57 2.05
C ASP A 28 -3.79 9.55 2.04
N SER A 29 -2.88 9.39 3.00
CA SER A 29 -1.73 10.25 3.13
C SER A 29 -0.81 10.17 1.91
N VAL A 30 -0.56 8.96 1.44
CA VAL A 30 0.31 8.74 0.29
C VAL A 30 -0.33 9.31 -0.98
N CYS A 31 -1.60 9.06 -1.18
CA CYS A 31 -2.29 9.56 -2.37
C CYS A 31 -2.35 11.07 -2.39
N GLU A 32 -2.47 11.69 -1.21
CA GLU A 32 -2.44 13.14 -1.12
C GLU A 32 -1.04 13.68 -1.41
N LYS A 33 -0.04 13.06 -0.81
CA LYS A 33 1.36 13.46 -1.00
C LYS A 33 1.78 13.37 -2.47
N LEU A 34 1.37 12.32 -3.14
CA LEU A 34 1.73 12.07 -4.53
C LEU A 34 0.74 12.66 -5.52
N LEU A 35 -0.28 13.35 -5.04
CA LEU A 35 -1.27 14.03 -5.88
C LEU A 35 -2.02 13.06 -6.80
N VAL A 36 -2.41 11.91 -6.27
CA VAL A 36 -3.16 10.92 -7.03
C VAL A 36 -4.55 11.45 -7.33
N ASN A 37 -4.96 11.33 -8.59
CA ASN A 37 -6.29 11.76 -9.01
C ASN A 37 -7.36 11.01 -8.23
N LYS A 38 -8.39 11.72 -7.80
CA LYS A 38 -9.49 11.12 -7.04
C LYS A 38 -10.15 9.97 -7.76
N ASP A 39 -10.19 10.02 -9.09
CA ASP A 39 -10.79 8.95 -9.87
C ASP A 39 -10.03 7.63 -9.73
N TYR A 40 -8.76 7.69 -9.35
CA TYR A 40 -7.92 6.50 -9.22
C TYR A 40 -7.65 6.12 -7.77
N TYR A 41 -8.00 7.00 -6.84
CA TYR A 41 -7.81 6.72 -5.42
C TYR A 41 -8.50 5.42 -5.01
N GLY A 42 -9.73 5.21 -5.47
CA GLY A 42 -10.48 4.00 -5.15
C GLY A 42 -9.78 2.73 -5.61
N ASN A 43 -9.15 2.77 -6.78
CA ASN A 43 -8.42 1.62 -7.28
C ASN A 43 -7.22 1.30 -6.41
N VAL A 44 -6.48 2.33 -5.98
CA VAL A 44 -5.34 2.13 -5.08
C VAL A 44 -5.82 1.58 -3.75
N LEU A 45 -6.87 2.18 -3.21
CA LEU A 45 -7.43 1.77 -1.92
C LEU A 45 -7.84 0.29 -1.95
N ILE A 46 -8.61 -0.11 -2.96
CA ILE A 46 -9.08 -1.48 -3.07
C ILE A 46 -7.92 -2.45 -3.22
N ALA A 47 -6.97 -2.15 -4.10
CA ALA A 47 -5.86 -3.05 -4.35
C ALA A 47 -5.00 -3.26 -3.10
N VAL A 48 -4.71 -2.19 -2.38
CA VAL A 48 -3.83 -2.29 -1.21
C VAL A 48 -4.56 -2.93 -0.04
N THR A 49 -5.82 -2.55 0.21
CA THR A 49 -6.55 -3.16 1.31
C THR A 49 -6.81 -4.64 1.06
N GLU A 50 -7.03 -5.03 -0.19
CA GLU A 50 -7.16 -6.45 -0.53
C GLU A 50 -5.89 -7.21 -0.21
N ALA A 51 -4.73 -6.64 -0.56
CA ALA A 51 -3.45 -7.28 -0.25
C ALA A 51 -3.23 -7.41 1.25
N VAL A 52 -3.61 -6.39 2.02
CA VAL A 52 -3.50 -6.44 3.47
C VAL A 52 -4.44 -7.48 4.06
N ASN A 53 -5.68 -7.53 3.59
CA ASN A 53 -6.64 -8.53 4.04
C ASN A 53 -6.12 -9.95 3.78
N ASN A 54 -5.50 -10.16 2.63
CA ASN A 54 -4.91 -11.45 2.31
C ASN A 54 -3.75 -11.79 3.24
N ALA A 55 -2.93 -10.80 3.58
CA ALA A 55 -1.83 -11.02 4.52
C ALA A 55 -2.36 -11.40 5.90
N ILE A 56 -3.41 -10.74 6.36
CA ILE A 56 -4.03 -11.04 7.65
C ILE A 56 -4.65 -12.43 7.64
N LYS A 57 -5.43 -12.72 6.61
CA LYS A 57 -6.27 -13.92 6.58
C LYS A 57 -5.48 -15.17 6.24
N HIS A 58 -4.61 -15.08 5.25
CA HIS A 58 -3.93 -16.26 4.71
C HIS A 58 -2.47 -16.34 5.15
N GLY A 59 -1.78 -15.18 5.16
CA GLY A 59 -0.37 -15.17 5.55
C GLY A 59 -0.18 -15.38 7.02
N ASN A 60 -0.90 -14.63 7.84
CA ASN A 60 -0.77 -14.67 9.30
C ASN A 60 -1.92 -15.41 9.99
N LYS A 61 -2.89 -15.88 9.23
CA LYS A 61 -4.03 -16.65 9.74
C LYS A 61 -4.75 -15.94 10.87
N GLU A 62 -4.92 -14.63 10.72
CA GLU A 62 -5.64 -13.79 11.67
C GLU A 62 -5.03 -13.77 13.06
N SER A 63 -3.75 -14.11 13.19
CA SER A 63 -3.09 -14.08 14.49
C SER A 63 -2.67 -12.65 14.84
N GLY A 64 -3.30 -12.07 15.84
CA GLY A 64 -2.98 -10.73 16.30
C GLY A 64 -1.59 -10.59 16.91
N ALA A 65 -0.94 -11.71 17.21
CA ALA A 65 0.43 -11.71 17.72
C ALA A 65 1.45 -11.47 16.62
N LEU A 66 1.04 -11.64 15.36
CA LEU A 66 1.91 -11.39 14.21
C LEU A 66 1.60 -10.00 13.64
N THR A 67 2.45 -9.53 12.74
CA THR A 67 2.29 -8.20 12.18
C THR A 67 2.22 -8.25 10.66
N VAL A 68 1.65 -7.19 10.12
CA VAL A 68 1.70 -6.92 8.68
C VAL A 68 2.48 -5.64 8.51
N ASP A 69 3.50 -5.69 7.67
CA ASP A 69 4.38 -4.54 7.42
C ASP A 69 4.09 -4.00 6.03
N LEU A 70 3.87 -2.70 5.95
CA LEU A 70 3.65 -2.02 4.68
C LEU A 70 4.81 -1.09 4.41
N TYR A 71 5.28 -1.11 3.18
CA TYR A 71 6.33 -0.19 2.72
C TYR A 71 5.82 0.51 1.47
N VAL A 72 6.01 1.82 1.42
CA VAL A 72 5.63 2.61 0.26
C VAL A 72 6.89 3.03 -0.46
N GLY A 73 6.95 2.76 -1.74
CA GLY A 73 8.07 3.11 -2.58
C GLY A 73 7.68 4.10 -3.65
N ASP A 74 8.62 4.98 -3.98
CA ASP A 74 8.40 6.03 -4.96
C ASP A 74 9.54 6.01 -5.97
N LYS A 75 9.20 6.22 -7.23
CA LYS A 75 10.20 6.51 -8.24
C LYS A 75 9.56 7.41 -9.28
N GLU A 76 10.35 7.87 -10.24
CA GLU A 76 9.89 8.92 -11.13
C GLU A 76 8.59 8.59 -11.85
N THR A 77 8.45 7.37 -12.32
CA THR A 77 7.31 6.98 -13.15
C THR A 77 6.21 6.24 -12.41
N ASP A 78 6.52 5.68 -11.23
CA ASP A 78 5.60 4.79 -10.53
C ASP A 78 5.70 4.97 -9.02
N PHE A 79 4.71 4.48 -8.31
CA PHE A 79 4.80 4.30 -6.88
C PHE A 79 4.25 2.91 -6.55
N CYS A 80 4.59 2.40 -5.37
CA CYS A 80 4.20 1.05 -5.03
C CYS A 80 3.95 0.88 -3.54
N PHE A 81 3.21 -0.18 -3.24
CA PHE A 81 3.05 -0.67 -1.86
C PHE A 81 3.56 -2.10 -1.83
N ARG A 82 4.38 -2.40 -0.83
CA ARG A 82 4.82 -3.76 -0.55
C ARG A 82 4.26 -4.15 0.80
N ILE A 83 3.50 -5.23 0.82
CA ILE A 83 2.81 -5.71 2.02
C ILE A 83 3.42 -7.06 2.39
N GLU A 84 3.98 -7.16 3.60
CA GLU A 84 4.63 -8.38 4.07
C GLU A 84 3.91 -8.92 5.28
N ASP A 85 3.64 -10.22 5.26
CA ASP A 85 3.20 -10.89 6.49
C ASP A 85 4.44 -11.29 7.31
N SER A 86 4.21 -11.85 8.48
CA SER A 86 5.30 -12.13 9.43
C SER A 86 6.11 -13.35 9.07
N GLY A 87 6.48 -13.52 7.91
CA GLY A 87 7.43 -14.56 7.74
C GLY A 87 7.64 -15.10 6.37
N LYS A 88 6.65 -15.14 5.55
CA LYS A 88 6.84 -15.92 4.35
C LYS A 88 6.44 -15.27 3.07
N GLY A 89 5.58 -14.31 3.11
CA GLY A 89 5.05 -13.81 1.88
C GLY A 89 5.01 -12.32 1.81
N PHE A 90 4.97 -11.83 0.60
CA PHE A 90 4.70 -10.43 0.39
C PHE A 90 3.85 -10.26 -0.86
N ASP A 91 3.18 -9.13 -0.92
CA ASP A 91 2.38 -8.72 -2.06
C ASP A 91 2.93 -7.38 -2.53
N PHE A 92 3.03 -7.20 -3.82
CA PHE A 92 3.61 -6.00 -4.40
C PHE A 92 2.60 -5.39 -5.37
N ARG A 93 2.20 -4.16 -5.08
CA ARG A 93 1.21 -3.45 -5.92
C ARG A 93 1.83 -2.15 -6.40
N SER A 94 1.95 -2.00 -7.70
CA SER A 94 2.53 -0.78 -8.27
C SER A 94 1.52 -0.05 -9.14
N PHE A 95 1.69 1.26 -9.23
CA PHE A 95 0.75 2.14 -9.90
C PHE A 95 1.54 3.17 -10.71
N ALA A 96 1.14 3.39 -11.94
CA ALA A 96 1.82 4.32 -12.82
C ALA A 96 1.45 5.77 -12.49
N LYS A 97 2.44 6.63 -12.48
CA LYS A 97 2.22 8.06 -12.22
C LYS A 97 1.64 8.80 -13.42
N ASP A 98 1.54 8.16 -14.57
CA ASP A 98 0.88 8.76 -15.73
C ASP A 98 -0.53 9.21 -15.39
N ILE A 99 -1.19 8.46 -14.54
CA ILE A 99 -2.53 8.79 -14.07
C ILE A 99 -2.54 10.16 -13.43
N ILE A 100 -1.51 10.46 -12.63
CA ILE A 100 -1.40 11.74 -11.93
C ILE A 100 -1.16 12.87 -12.93
N LYS A 101 -0.25 12.64 -13.87
CA LYS A 101 0.08 13.65 -14.86
C LYS A 101 -1.12 14.01 -15.72
N ASN A 102 -1.87 13.01 -16.15
CA ASN A 102 -3.04 13.23 -16.98
C ASN A 102 -4.08 14.09 -16.25
N SER A 103 -4.23 13.91 -14.97
CA SER A 103 -5.20 14.68 -14.21
C SER A 103 -4.79 16.14 -14.07
N LYS A 104 -3.51 16.44 -14.19
CA LYS A 104 -3.01 17.81 -14.03
C LYS A 104 -3.01 18.62 -15.30
N VAL A 105 -3.11 17.97 -16.43
CA VAL A 105 -3.05 18.66 -17.71
C VAL A 105 -4.31 19.43 -18.00
N ARG A 106 -5.40 19.14 -17.33
CA ARG A 106 -6.65 19.88 -17.53
C ARG A 106 -6.57 21.31 -16.95
#